data_079a291df8510cb8dcd132eea36629f2
#
_entry.id   079a291df8510cb8dcd132eea36629f2
#
_cell.length_a   1.000
_cell.length_b   1.000
_cell.length_c   1.000
_cell.angle_alpha   90.00
_cell.angle_beta   90.00
_cell.angle_gamma   90.00
#
_symmetry.space_group_name_H-M   'P 1'
#
loop_
_entity.id
_entity.type
_entity.pdbx_description
1 polymer ?
#
loop_
_entity_poly.entity_id
_entity_poly.type
_entity_poly.pdbx_seq_one_letter_code
_entity_poly.pdbx_strand_id
1 'polypeptide(L)' 'MERHFFSVVFFCKKTKVTRKGKAPIYVRIKLNGQATEIYTQCQIEPEHWNQRLERSLRQDAIDKQINSIVASYRANILL' A
#
# COMPACT_ATOMS: atom_id res chain seq x y z
N MET A 1 -28.44 -6.19 14.10
CA MET A 1 -27.14 -5.54 14.30
C MET A 1 -26.40 -5.46 12.97
N GLU A 2 -26.03 -4.30 12.58
CA GLU A 2 -25.31 -4.12 11.34
C GLU A 2 -23.84 -4.44 11.52
N ARG A 3 -23.29 -5.18 10.57
CA ARG A 3 -21.88 -5.42 10.52
C ARG A 3 -21.28 -4.70 9.32
N HIS A 4 -20.27 -3.92 9.57
CA HIS A 4 -19.55 -3.24 8.52
C HIS A 4 -18.28 -4.03 8.20
N PHE A 5 -18.23 -4.58 6.99
CA PHE A 5 -17.03 -5.23 6.53
C PHE A 5 -16.09 -4.16 6.02
N PHE A 6 -14.98 -4.06 6.68
CA PHE A 6 -13.98 -3.04 6.39
C PHE A 6 -12.63 -3.73 6.21
N SER A 7 -12.02 -3.53 5.07
CA SER A 7 -10.68 -4.07 4.82
C SER A 7 -9.80 -3.01 4.21
N VAL A 8 -8.52 -3.06 4.57
CA VAL A 8 -7.50 -2.15 4.08
C VAL A 8 -6.32 -2.98 3.62
N VAL A 9 -5.98 -2.84 2.34
CA VAL A 9 -4.86 -3.60 1.76
C VAL A 9 -3.96 -2.63 1.02
N PHE A 10 -2.68 -2.65 1.35
CA PHE A 10 -1.67 -1.91 0.60
C PHE A 10 -1.07 -2.85 -0.43
N PHE A 11 -0.91 -2.36 -1.65
CA PHE A 11 -0.38 -3.19 -2.72
C PHE A 11 0.38 -2.36 -3.73
N CYS A 12 1.29 -3.02 -4.42
CA CYS A 12 2.08 -2.44 -5.48
C CYS A 12 1.36 -2.72 -6.81
N LYS A 13 0.97 -1.67 -7.52
CA LYS A 13 0.20 -1.83 -8.75
C LYS A 13 1.14 -2.11 -9.93
N LYS A 14 1.39 -3.40 -10.16
CA LYS A 14 2.38 -3.86 -11.14
C LYS A 14 2.04 -3.52 -12.58
N THR A 15 0.78 -3.18 -12.86
CA THR A 15 0.36 -2.79 -14.20
C THR A 15 0.78 -1.37 -14.58
N LYS A 16 1.31 -0.61 -13.61
CA LYS A 16 1.70 0.78 -13.82
C LYS A 16 3.17 1.02 -13.51
N VAL A 17 4.02 0.07 -13.89
CA VAL A 17 5.46 0.21 -13.68
C VAL A 17 6.01 1.34 -14.55
N THR A 18 6.80 2.22 -13.93
CA THR A 18 7.41 3.34 -14.64
C THR A 18 8.63 2.89 -15.42
N ARG A 19 9.18 3.82 -16.23
CA ARG A 19 10.42 3.55 -16.98
C ARG A 19 11.60 3.21 -16.09
N LYS A 20 11.57 3.68 -14.85
CA LYS A 20 12.61 3.39 -13.87
C LYS A 20 12.41 2.04 -13.17
N GLY A 21 11.41 1.29 -13.57
CA GLY A 21 11.15 -0.01 -12.98
C GLY A 21 10.44 0.04 -11.63
N LYS A 22 9.77 1.14 -11.32
CA LYS A 22 9.06 1.30 -10.06
C LYS A 22 7.56 1.29 -10.29
N ALA A 23 6.83 0.69 -9.37
CA ALA A 23 5.39 0.64 -9.41
C ALA A 23 4.80 1.45 -8.27
N PRO A 24 3.66 2.10 -8.50
CA PRO A 24 3.02 2.89 -7.45
C PRO A 24 2.38 1.99 -6.38
N ILE A 25 2.44 2.45 -5.15
CA ILE A 25 1.79 1.76 -4.03
C ILE A 25 0.44 2.42 -3.78
N TYR A 26 -0.61 1.60 -3.84
CA TYR A 26 -1.97 2.03 -3.58
C TYR A 26 -2.48 1.38 -2.31
N VAL A 27 -3.44 2.02 -1.67
CA VAL A 27 -4.22 1.40 -0.62
C VAL A 27 -5.63 1.21 -1.14
N ARG A 28 -6.13 -0.02 -1.02
CA ARG A 28 -7.52 -0.35 -1.36
C ARG A 28 -8.31 -0.45 -0.07
N ILE A 29 -9.33 0.39 0.03
CA ILE A 29 -10.24 0.39 1.17
C ILE A 29 -11.56 -0.18 0.68
N LYS A 30 -12.01 -1.25 1.32
CA LYS A 30 -13.25 -1.90 0.95
C LYS A 30 -14.22 -1.82 2.11
N LEU A 31 -15.38 -1.27 1.86
CA LEU A 31 -16.42 -1.11 2.88
C LEU A 31 -17.74 -1.56 2.29
N ASN A 32 -18.33 -2.59 2.90
CA ASN A 32 -19.65 -3.11 2.48
C ASN A 32 -19.72 -3.41 0.99
N GLY A 33 -18.67 -4.02 0.45
CA GLY A 33 -18.63 -4.42 -0.95
C GLY A 33 -18.20 -3.34 -1.92
N GLN A 34 -18.03 -2.10 -1.46
CA GLN A 34 -17.55 -1.01 -2.30
C GLN A 34 -16.07 -0.78 -2.03
N ALA A 35 -15.30 -0.66 -3.09
CA ALA A 35 -13.85 -0.50 -2.98
C ALA A 35 -13.42 0.86 -3.53
N THR A 36 -12.48 1.49 -2.83
CA THR A 36 -11.85 2.73 -3.26
C THR A 36 -10.34 2.52 -3.20
N GLU A 37 -9.63 3.03 -4.20
CA GLU A 37 -8.17 2.97 -4.23
C GLU A 37 -7.61 4.37 -4.12
N ILE A 38 -6.61 4.52 -3.27
CA ILE A 38 -5.93 5.80 -3.04
C ILE A 38 -4.44 5.61 -3.30
N TYR A 39 -3.87 6.50 -4.08
CA TYR A 39 -2.44 6.49 -4.35
C TYR A 39 -1.70 7.07 -3.14
N THR A 40 -0.75 6.30 -2.60
CA THR A 40 0.02 6.75 -1.43
C THR A 40 1.12 7.75 -1.78
N GLN A 41 1.32 8.01 -3.09
CA GLN A 41 2.40 8.83 -3.61
C GLN A 41 3.77 8.22 -3.41
N CYS A 42 3.82 6.92 -3.11
CA CYS A 42 5.05 6.15 -3.00
C CYS A 42 5.18 5.22 -4.19
N GLN A 43 6.40 5.01 -4.64
CA GLN A 43 6.72 4.05 -5.69
C GLN A 43 7.85 3.15 -5.20
N ILE A 44 7.80 1.88 -5.59
CA ILE A 44 8.79 0.90 -5.16
C ILE A 44 9.06 -0.07 -6.30
N GLU A 45 10.26 -0.61 -6.36
CA GLU A 45 10.55 -1.71 -7.26
C GLU A 45 9.71 -2.92 -6.83
N PRO A 46 8.93 -3.51 -7.74
CA PRO A 46 7.99 -4.57 -7.35
C PRO A 46 8.63 -5.73 -6.59
N GLU A 47 9.87 -6.07 -6.93
CA GLU A 47 10.57 -7.15 -6.25
C GLU A 47 10.96 -6.84 -4.82
N HIS A 48 10.91 -5.56 -4.42
CA HIS A 48 11.20 -5.16 -3.04
C HIS A 48 9.96 -5.20 -2.15
N TRP A 49 8.79 -5.27 -2.75
CA TRP A 49 7.53 -5.24 -2.01
C TRP A 49 7.12 -6.62 -1.58
N ASN A 50 6.86 -6.79 -0.30
CA ASN A 50 6.33 -8.04 0.24
C ASN A 50 4.84 -7.88 0.46
N GLN A 51 4.03 -8.47 -0.42
CA GLN A 51 2.58 -8.30 -0.36
C GLN A 51 1.98 -8.95 0.88
N ARG A 52 2.54 -10.04 1.34
CA ARG A 52 2.03 -10.72 2.52
C ARG A 52 2.16 -9.85 3.76
N LEU A 53 3.26 -9.12 3.89
CA LEU A 53 3.50 -8.24 5.02
C LEU A 53 3.11 -6.79 4.72
N GLU A 54 2.78 -6.49 3.45
CA GLU A 54 2.42 -5.15 2.99
C GLU A 54 3.48 -4.12 3.35
N ARG A 55 4.72 -4.46 3.03
CA ARG A 55 5.86 -3.59 3.28
C ARG A 55 7.05 -4.04 2.44
N SER A 56 8.07 -3.18 2.37
CA SER A 56 9.36 -3.59 1.84
C SER A 56 10.18 -4.27 2.93
N LEU A 57 10.91 -5.31 2.55
CA LEU A 57 11.82 -5.98 3.48
C LEU A 57 13.24 -5.42 3.40
N ARG A 58 13.48 -4.46 2.51
CA ARG A 58 14.80 -3.88 2.37
C ARG A 58 15.07 -2.90 3.50
N GLN A 59 16.35 -2.73 3.81
CA GLN A 59 16.78 -1.90 4.93
C GLN A 59 17.35 -0.54 4.50
N ASP A 60 17.34 -0.24 3.21
CA ASP A 60 17.88 1.05 2.78
C ASP A 60 16.94 2.20 3.18
N ALA A 61 17.47 3.42 3.14
CA ALA A 61 16.77 4.60 3.66
C ALA A 61 15.47 4.87 2.92
N ILE A 62 15.47 4.66 1.60
CA ILE A 62 14.28 4.92 0.78
C ILE A 62 13.15 3.96 1.15
N ASP A 63 13.47 2.68 1.26
CA ASP A 63 12.45 1.68 1.56
C ASP A 63 11.94 1.81 2.99
N LYS A 64 12.81 2.19 3.93
CA LYS A 64 12.37 2.48 5.29
C LYS A 64 11.41 3.66 5.34
N GLN A 65 11.67 4.69 4.53
CA GLN A 65 10.78 5.84 4.45
C GLN A 65 9.43 5.43 3.86
N ILE A 66 9.43 4.60 2.82
CA ILE A 66 8.20 4.09 2.22
C ILE A 66 7.40 3.32 3.27
N ASN A 67 8.05 2.43 4.02
CA ASN A 67 7.37 1.66 5.07
C ASN A 67 6.76 2.58 6.13
N SER A 68 7.46 3.65 6.48
CA SER A 68 6.98 4.62 7.45
C SER A 68 5.72 5.33 6.92
N ILE A 69 5.73 5.72 5.64
CA ILE A 69 4.58 6.38 5.03
C ILE A 69 3.38 5.43 4.97
N VAL A 70 3.61 4.18 4.58
CA VAL A 70 2.55 3.17 4.55
C VAL A 70 1.96 2.97 5.94
N ALA A 71 2.82 2.88 6.96
CA ALA A 71 2.36 2.73 8.34
C ALA A 71 1.53 3.93 8.79
N SER A 72 1.93 5.12 8.38
CA SER A 72 1.19 6.35 8.70
C SER A 72 -0.20 6.35 8.08
N TYR A 73 -0.32 5.96 6.81
CA TYR A 73 -1.62 5.81 6.16
C TYR A 73 -2.48 4.79 6.89
N ARG A 74 -1.89 3.66 7.24
CA ARG A 74 -2.63 2.60 7.93
C ARG A 74 -3.18 3.08 9.26
N ALA A 75 -2.37 3.79 10.04
CA ALA A 75 -2.78 4.31 11.33
C ALA A 75 -3.93 5.31 11.18
N ASN A 76 -3.87 6.19 10.18
CA ASN A 76 -4.90 7.18 9.95
C ASN A 76 -6.21 6.57 9.46
N ILE A 77 -6.13 5.53 8.65
CA ILE A 77 -7.31 4.87 8.10
C ILE A 77 -8.02 4.02 9.15
N LEU A 78 -7.25 3.36 10.02
CA LEU A 78 -7.80 2.40 10.97
C LEU A 78 -8.18 3.02 12.31
N LEU A 79 -7.99 4.30 12.49
CA LEU A 79 -8.37 4.97 13.73
C LEU A 79 -9.89 5.10 13.89
#